data_6e9bd1931f6544c5ef93f94ceda9b516
#
_entry.id   6e9bd1931f6544c5ef93f94ceda9b516
#
_cell.length_a   1.000
_cell.length_b   1.000
_cell.length_c   1.000
_cell.angle_alpha   90.00
_cell.angle_beta   90.00
_cell.angle_gamma   90.00
#
_symmetry.space_group_name_H-M   'P 1'
#
loop_
_entity.id
_entity.type
_entity.pdbx_description
1 polymer ?
#
loop_
_entity_poly.entity_id
_entity_poly.type
_entity_poly.pdbx_seq_one_letter_code
_entity_poly.pdbx_strand_id
1 'polypeptide(L)'
;PPASARAMSPSAPDRMGDGFKYRAFISYSHADEKWARWLHRTLETYRVPKRLVGTTTPFGTVPERLAPVFRDREELATSTDLGATLTRALEQSAIQLVICSPKAAKSRWVNEEILAFKRFGREARIFALIVDGEPWAIDLPGREAEECFPEALRLRMGADGQLTATRSEPIAADVRPGK
;
A
#
# COMPACT_ATOMS: atom_id res chain seq x y z
N PRO A 1 -30.65 37.92 28.14
CA PRO A 1 -29.51 37.03 28.13
C PRO A 1 -29.35 36.43 26.76
N PRO A 2 -28.15 36.57 26.12
CA PRO A 2 -27.92 36.04 24.78
C PRO A 2 -27.58 34.56 24.85
N ALA A 3 -28.14 33.81 23.92
CA ALA A 3 -27.91 32.39 23.73
C ALA A 3 -26.46 32.09 23.42
N SER A 4 -25.90 31.12 24.16
CA SER A 4 -24.56 30.61 24.04
C SER A 4 -24.38 29.92 22.68
N ALA A 5 -23.54 30.48 21.80
CA ALA A 5 -23.12 29.84 20.58
C ALA A 5 -22.21 28.66 20.95
N ARG A 6 -22.71 27.46 20.77
CA ARG A 6 -21.95 26.21 20.92
C ARG A 6 -20.94 26.12 19.77
N ALA A 7 -19.68 26.39 20.06
CA ALA A 7 -18.60 26.18 19.13
C ALA A 7 -18.56 24.69 18.71
N MET A 8 -18.79 24.42 17.44
CA MET A 8 -18.58 23.12 16.86
C MET A 8 -17.06 22.89 16.79
N SER A 9 -16.54 22.05 17.67
CA SER A 9 -15.19 21.52 17.56
C SER A 9 -15.06 20.78 16.23
N PRO A 10 -13.95 20.94 15.48
CA PRO A 10 -13.73 20.13 14.29
C PRO A 10 -13.67 18.66 14.72
N SER A 11 -14.51 17.84 14.12
CA SER A 11 -14.53 16.39 14.33
C SER A 11 -13.12 15.86 14.09
N ALA A 12 -12.58 15.16 15.08
CA ALA A 12 -11.36 14.38 14.91
C ALA A 12 -11.56 13.43 13.72
N PRO A 13 -10.52 13.20 12.86
CA PRO A 13 -10.66 12.28 11.75
C PRO A 13 -11.10 10.93 12.29
N ASP A 14 -12.18 10.42 11.70
CA ASP A 14 -12.83 9.17 12.07
C ASP A 14 -11.79 8.05 12.07
N ARG A 15 -11.33 7.63 13.26
CA ARG A 15 -10.41 6.52 13.40
C ARG A 15 -11.18 5.27 13.02
N MET A 16 -10.81 4.65 11.92
CA MET A 16 -11.35 3.38 11.49
C MET A 16 -11.34 2.40 12.67
N GLY A 17 -12.35 1.54 12.80
CA GLY A 17 -12.55 0.65 13.95
C GLY A 17 -11.38 -0.30 14.26
N ASP A 18 -10.34 -0.32 13.43
CA ASP A 18 -9.06 -1.03 13.58
C ASP A 18 -7.86 -0.11 13.93
N GLY A 19 -8.11 1.19 14.16
CA GLY A 19 -7.11 2.16 14.62
C GLY A 19 -6.22 2.78 13.55
N PHE A 20 -6.37 2.42 12.27
CA PHE A 20 -5.59 2.97 11.16
C PHE A 20 -6.20 4.27 10.63
N LYS A 21 -5.35 5.20 10.19
CA LYS A 21 -5.75 6.45 9.52
C LYS A 21 -6.09 6.21 8.04
N TYR A 22 -5.29 5.38 7.37
CA TYR A 22 -5.45 5.06 5.94
C TYR A 22 -5.86 3.60 5.74
N ARG A 23 -6.74 3.35 4.79
CA ARG A 23 -7.11 1.99 4.37
C ARG A 23 -5.97 1.31 3.66
N ALA A 24 -5.25 2.06 2.82
CA ALA A 24 -4.11 1.55 2.09
C ALA A 24 -3.02 2.62 1.93
N PHE A 25 -1.79 2.15 1.76
CA PHE A 25 -0.63 2.88 1.28
C PHE A 25 -0.26 2.34 -0.10
N ILE A 26 -0.10 3.20 -1.11
CA ILE A 26 0.31 2.79 -2.45
C ILE A 26 1.80 3.04 -2.62
N SER A 27 2.58 1.96 -2.74
CA SER A 27 4.01 1.98 -3.08
C SER A 27 4.20 1.82 -4.58
N TYR A 28 4.99 2.69 -5.19
CA TYR A 28 5.21 2.65 -6.63
C TYR A 28 6.52 3.33 -7.05
N SER A 29 7.07 2.92 -8.20
CA SER A 29 8.15 3.66 -8.87
C SER A 29 7.61 4.94 -9.51
N HIS A 30 8.40 6.01 -9.53
CA HIS A 30 8.01 7.26 -10.21
C HIS A 30 7.61 7.05 -11.68
N ALA A 31 8.23 6.09 -12.35
CA ALA A 31 7.86 5.73 -13.72
C ALA A 31 6.42 5.19 -13.84
N ASP A 32 5.85 4.68 -12.74
CA ASP A 32 4.52 4.06 -12.68
C ASP A 32 3.45 5.01 -12.11
N GLU A 33 3.75 6.30 -11.97
CA GLU A 33 2.84 7.29 -11.39
C GLU A 33 1.43 7.29 -12.02
N LYS A 34 1.34 7.03 -13.32
CA LYS A 34 0.08 6.92 -14.05
C LYS A 34 -0.84 5.82 -13.46
N TRP A 35 -0.25 4.67 -13.14
CA TRP A 35 -0.93 3.56 -12.51
C TRP A 35 -1.28 3.86 -11.06
N ALA A 36 -0.39 4.50 -10.32
CA ALA A 36 -0.63 4.90 -8.94
C ALA A 36 -1.78 5.91 -8.84
N ARG A 37 -1.83 6.89 -9.74
CA ARG A 37 -2.92 7.88 -9.81
C ARG A 37 -4.26 7.23 -10.15
N TRP A 38 -4.26 6.30 -11.12
CA TRP A 38 -5.47 5.55 -11.48
C TRP A 38 -5.97 4.70 -10.32
N LEU A 39 -5.09 3.92 -9.68
CA LEU A 39 -5.44 3.07 -8.56
C LEU A 39 -5.97 3.88 -7.37
N HIS A 40 -5.28 4.96 -7.00
CA HIS A 40 -5.70 5.86 -5.94
C HIS A 40 -7.11 6.40 -6.18
N ARG A 41 -7.37 6.98 -7.36
CA ARG A 41 -8.70 7.50 -7.71
C ARG A 41 -9.76 6.41 -7.66
N THR A 42 -9.46 5.22 -8.18
CA THR A 42 -10.38 4.09 -8.19
C THR A 42 -10.77 3.69 -6.77
N LEU A 43 -9.79 3.55 -5.87
CA LEU A 43 -10.04 3.17 -4.47
C LEU A 43 -10.76 4.26 -3.68
N GLU A 44 -10.37 5.52 -3.84
CA GLU A 44 -11.01 6.67 -3.16
C GLU A 44 -12.49 6.80 -3.50
N THR A 45 -12.88 6.45 -4.73
CA THR A 45 -14.28 6.55 -5.19
C THR A 45 -15.05 5.25 -5.07
N TYR A 46 -14.36 4.12 -4.78
CA TYR A 46 -15.01 2.81 -4.72
C TYR A 46 -15.99 2.70 -3.56
N ARG A 47 -17.19 2.24 -3.87
CA ARG A 47 -18.21 1.88 -2.88
C ARG A 47 -18.31 0.38 -2.77
N VAL A 48 -18.10 -0.13 -1.56
CA VAL A 48 -18.22 -1.56 -1.30
C VAL A 48 -19.69 -1.98 -1.44
N PRO A 49 -19.97 -3.12 -2.11
CA PRO A 49 -21.33 -3.64 -2.21
C PRO A 49 -22.00 -3.78 -0.83
N LYS A 50 -23.22 -3.29 -0.68
CA LYS A 50 -23.94 -3.22 0.62
C LYS A 50 -23.95 -4.56 1.37
N ARG A 51 -24.05 -5.68 0.64
CA ARG A 51 -24.05 -7.03 1.23
C ARG A 51 -22.74 -7.41 1.95
N LEU A 52 -21.64 -6.72 1.67
CA LEU A 52 -20.33 -6.98 2.28
C LEU A 52 -20.02 -6.00 3.40
N VAL A 53 -20.66 -4.83 3.40
CA VAL A 53 -20.43 -3.79 4.42
C VAL A 53 -20.80 -4.34 5.81
N GLY A 54 -19.91 -4.13 6.78
CA GLY A 54 -20.11 -4.59 8.16
C GLY A 54 -19.75 -6.06 8.39
N THR A 55 -19.39 -6.84 7.36
CA THR A 55 -18.90 -8.22 7.56
C THR A 55 -17.53 -8.22 8.19
N THR A 56 -17.26 -9.19 9.06
CA THR A 56 -15.95 -9.35 9.72
C THR A 56 -15.01 -10.19 8.85
N THR A 57 -13.78 -9.73 8.70
CA THR A 57 -12.70 -10.42 7.99
C THR A 57 -11.46 -10.52 8.89
N PRO A 58 -10.45 -11.33 8.55
CA PRO A 58 -9.17 -11.34 9.25
C PRO A 58 -8.45 -9.97 9.28
N PHE A 59 -8.85 -9.05 8.41
CA PHE A 59 -8.30 -7.69 8.30
C PHE A 59 -9.17 -6.62 8.98
N GLY A 60 -10.22 -7.02 9.67
CA GLY A 60 -11.18 -6.13 10.34
C GLY A 60 -12.55 -6.11 9.66
N THR A 61 -13.39 -5.17 10.05
CA THR A 61 -14.74 -5.00 9.51
C THR A 61 -14.69 -4.32 8.14
N VAL A 62 -15.44 -4.88 7.18
CA VAL A 62 -15.52 -4.33 5.81
C VAL A 62 -16.24 -2.98 5.84
N PRO A 63 -15.57 -1.89 5.40
CA PRO A 63 -16.14 -0.54 5.41
C PRO A 63 -17.07 -0.30 4.21
N GLU A 64 -17.84 0.78 4.26
CA GLU A 64 -18.63 1.22 3.11
C GLU A 64 -17.73 1.77 1.97
N ARG A 65 -16.59 2.35 2.31
CA ARG A 65 -15.62 2.94 1.38
C ARG A 65 -14.21 2.47 1.68
N LEU A 66 -13.37 2.40 0.65
CA LEU A 66 -11.95 2.09 0.77
C LEU A 66 -11.06 3.34 0.98
N ALA A 67 -11.66 4.52 1.04
CA ALA A 67 -10.98 5.76 1.41
C ALA A 67 -10.78 5.87 2.95
N PRO A 68 -9.79 6.65 3.43
CA PRO A 68 -8.75 7.32 2.64
C PRO A 68 -7.59 6.38 2.27
N VAL A 69 -7.00 6.61 1.11
CA VAL A 69 -5.81 5.89 0.62
C VAL A 69 -4.65 6.87 0.54
N PHE A 70 -3.50 6.51 1.11
CA PHE A 70 -2.29 7.31 1.02
C PHE A 70 -1.51 7.01 -0.26
N ARG A 71 -1.10 8.05 -0.97
CA ARG A 71 -0.20 7.98 -2.12
C ARG A 71 0.97 8.95 -1.92
N ASP A 72 2.16 8.43 -1.88
CA ASP A 72 3.34 9.00 -1.24
C ASP A 72 3.81 10.40 -1.73
N ARG A 73 3.52 10.85 -2.95
CA ARG A 73 4.22 12.00 -3.53
C ARG A 73 3.44 13.32 -3.61
N GLU A 74 2.13 13.29 -3.63
CA GLU A 74 1.35 14.53 -3.70
C GLU A 74 1.10 15.14 -2.32
N GLU A 75 1.00 14.31 -1.28
CA GLU A 75 0.78 14.78 0.09
C GLU A 75 2.04 15.29 0.79
N LEU A 76 3.23 14.97 0.25
CA LEU A 76 4.54 15.22 0.88
C LEU A 76 5.31 16.40 0.29
N ALA A 77 4.82 17.05 -0.75
CA ALA A 77 5.51 18.13 -1.45
C ALA A 77 5.90 19.35 -0.56
N THR A 78 5.40 19.43 0.67
CA THR A 78 5.64 20.53 1.61
C THR A 78 6.40 20.12 2.88
N SER A 79 6.79 18.84 3.03
CA SER A 79 7.44 18.36 4.26
C SER A 79 8.97 18.45 4.16
N THR A 80 9.58 19.07 5.17
CA THR A 80 11.05 19.15 5.34
C THR A 80 11.66 17.83 5.83
N ASP A 81 10.83 16.91 6.35
CA ASP A 81 11.25 15.57 6.79
C ASP A 81 10.41 14.48 6.09
N LEU A 82 10.78 14.25 4.83
CA LEU A 82 10.10 13.32 3.95
C LEU A 82 10.11 11.88 4.49
N GLY A 83 11.23 11.44 5.04
CA GLY A 83 11.40 10.06 5.52
C GLY A 83 10.51 9.74 6.73
N ALA A 84 10.46 10.60 7.73
CA ALA A 84 9.64 10.39 8.93
C ALA A 84 8.14 10.46 8.61
N THR A 85 7.74 11.35 7.71
CA THR A 85 6.34 11.48 7.29
C THR A 85 5.86 10.24 6.54
N LEU A 86 6.71 9.70 5.65
CA LEU A 86 6.44 8.49 4.89
C LEU A 86 6.32 7.26 5.81
N THR A 87 7.28 7.09 6.73
CA THR A 87 7.25 5.99 7.70
C THR A 87 5.99 6.05 8.56
N ARG A 88 5.59 7.25 9.01
CA ARG A 88 4.36 7.43 9.78
C ARG A 88 3.11 7.09 8.96
N ALA A 89 3.07 7.47 7.68
CA ALA A 89 1.94 7.13 6.80
C ALA A 89 1.84 5.61 6.58
N LEU A 90 2.98 4.92 6.37
CA LEU A 90 3.05 3.46 6.32
C LEU A 90 2.54 2.82 7.61
N GLU A 91 3.02 3.28 8.76
CA GLU A 91 2.61 2.79 10.08
C GLU A 91 1.10 2.96 10.30
N GLN A 92 0.54 4.07 9.83
CA GLN A 92 -0.88 4.41 9.94
C GLN A 92 -1.76 3.79 8.85
N SER A 93 -1.23 2.93 8.00
CA SER A 93 -1.97 2.27 6.91
C SER A 93 -2.30 0.83 7.27
N ALA A 94 -3.56 0.42 6.99
CA ALA A 94 -4.03 -0.93 7.29
C ALA A 94 -3.41 -1.98 6.36
N ILE A 95 -3.23 -1.65 5.07
CA ILE A 95 -2.63 -2.51 4.04
C ILE A 95 -1.64 -1.73 3.21
N GLN A 96 -0.75 -2.43 2.51
CA GLN A 96 0.14 -1.88 1.50
C GLN A 96 -0.22 -2.46 0.12
N LEU A 97 -0.34 -1.58 -0.88
CA LEU A 97 -0.55 -1.93 -2.27
C LEU A 97 0.73 -1.59 -3.05
N VAL A 98 1.36 -2.58 -3.64
CA VAL A 98 2.62 -2.39 -4.38
C VAL A 98 2.33 -2.49 -5.87
N ILE A 99 2.58 -1.41 -6.61
CA ILE A 99 2.55 -1.44 -8.07
C ILE A 99 3.84 -2.07 -8.56
N CYS A 100 3.71 -3.20 -9.25
CA CYS A 100 4.83 -4.04 -9.67
C CYS A 100 5.12 -3.85 -11.16
N SER A 101 6.36 -3.49 -11.44
CA SER A 101 6.94 -3.30 -12.76
C SER A 101 8.45 -3.52 -12.68
N PRO A 102 9.19 -3.67 -13.80
CA PRO A 102 10.64 -3.73 -13.78
C PRO A 102 11.31 -2.48 -13.19
N LYS A 103 10.61 -1.34 -13.21
CA LYS A 103 11.08 -0.10 -12.57
C LYS A 103 10.88 -0.14 -11.06
N ALA A 104 9.73 -0.66 -10.60
CA ALA A 104 9.46 -0.86 -9.19
C ALA A 104 10.40 -1.90 -8.56
N ALA A 105 10.67 -3.01 -9.27
CA ALA A 105 11.60 -4.05 -8.83
C ALA A 105 13.02 -3.52 -8.55
N LYS A 106 13.46 -2.50 -9.30
CA LYS A 106 14.77 -1.84 -9.17
C LYS A 106 14.73 -0.61 -8.24
N SER A 107 13.56 -0.21 -7.76
CA SER A 107 13.43 0.97 -6.91
C SER A 107 13.82 0.66 -5.48
N ARG A 108 14.92 1.27 -5.02
CA ARG A 108 15.33 1.21 -3.62
C ARG A 108 14.21 1.68 -2.68
N TRP A 109 13.50 2.74 -3.04
CA TRP A 109 12.44 3.31 -2.21
C TRP A 109 11.27 2.35 -2.04
N VAL A 110 10.76 1.76 -3.12
CA VAL A 110 9.69 0.76 -3.06
C VAL A 110 10.11 -0.43 -2.19
N ASN A 111 11.35 -0.88 -2.32
CA ASN A 111 11.88 -1.98 -1.52
C ASN A 111 11.94 -1.63 -0.03
N GLU A 112 12.44 -0.44 0.33
CA GLU A 112 12.49 0.04 1.72
C GLU A 112 11.09 0.22 2.34
N GLU A 113 10.11 0.69 1.57
CA GLU A 113 8.71 0.79 2.02
C GLU A 113 8.12 -0.58 2.35
N ILE A 114 8.38 -1.60 1.52
CA ILE A 114 7.94 -2.98 1.77
C ILE A 114 8.62 -3.53 3.03
N LEU A 115 9.93 -3.32 3.17
CA LEU A 115 10.68 -3.72 4.36
C LEU A 115 10.13 -3.08 5.63
N ALA A 116 9.87 -1.77 5.59
CA ALA A 116 9.30 -1.05 6.74
C ALA A 116 7.92 -1.62 7.11
N PHE A 117 7.05 -1.87 6.14
CA PHE A 117 5.72 -2.42 6.39
C PHE A 117 5.76 -3.85 6.95
N LYS A 118 6.69 -4.68 6.47
CA LYS A 118 6.95 -6.03 7.01
C LYS A 118 7.44 -5.97 8.45
N ARG A 119 8.33 -5.02 8.80
CA ARG A 119 8.82 -4.82 10.18
C ARG A 119 7.73 -4.47 11.17
N PHE A 120 6.60 -3.90 10.72
CA PHE A 120 5.40 -3.71 11.54
C PHE A 120 4.61 -5.02 11.79
N GLY A 121 5.12 -6.18 11.33
CA GLY A 121 4.43 -7.47 11.45
C GLY A 121 3.24 -7.63 10.50
N ARG A 122 3.20 -6.89 9.40
CA ARG A 122 2.05 -6.83 8.48
C ARG A 122 2.33 -7.44 7.11
N GLU A 123 3.26 -8.38 7.02
CA GLU A 123 3.61 -9.03 5.74
C GLU A 123 2.38 -9.61 5.02
N ALA A 124 1.44 -10.24 5.76
CA ALA A 124 0.20 -10.79 5.20
C ALA A 124 -0.79 -9.72 4.67
N ARG A 125 -0.49 -8.43 4.88
CA ARG A 125 -1.33 -7.30 4.43
C ARG A 125 -0.71 -6.53 3.26
N ILE A 126 0.23 -7.15 2.55
CA ILE A 126 0.85 -6.59 1.34
C ILE A 126 0.22 -7.26 0.13
N PHE A 127 -0.29 -6.46 -0.80
CA PHE A 127 -0.89 -6.92 -2.04
C PHE A 127 -0.18 -6.28 -3.23
N ALA A 128 0.04 -7.05 -4.28
CA ALA A 128 0.70 -6.62 -5.50
C ALA A 128 -0.30 -6.33 -6.62
N LEU A 129 0.00 -5.32 -7.44
CA LEU A 129 -0.68 -5.03 -8.69
C LEU A 129 0.36 -5.06 -9.82
N ILE A 130 0.33 -6.09 -10.66
CA ILE A 130 1.27 -6.27 -11.76
C ILE A 130 0.78 -5.44 -12.95
N VAL A 131 1.57 -4.44 -13.33
CA VAL A 131 1.24 -3.53 -14.43
C VAL A 131 2.17 -3.70 -15.64
N ASP A 132 3.37 -4.25 -15.42
CA ASP A 132 4.39 -4.50 -16.45
C ASP A 132 5.42 -5.53 -15.94
N GLY A 133 6.20 -6.09 -16.86
CA GLY A 133 7.24 -7.07 -16.56
C GLY A 133 6.70 -8.48 -16.35
N GLU A 134 7.50 -9.34 -15.71
CA GLU A 134 7.12 -10.73 -15.46
C GLU A 134 7.49 -11.11 -14.01
N PRO A 135 6.52 -11.62 -13.21
CA PRO A 135 6.82 -12.09 -11.87
C PRO A 135 7.75 -13.30 -11.91
N TRP A 136 8.74 -13.30 -11.00
CA TRP A 136 9.75 -14.35 -10.91
C TRP A 136 10.66 -14.50 -12.13
N ALA A 137 10.76 -13.47 -12.97
CA ALA A 137 11.67 -13.46 -14.12
C ALA A 137 13.14 -13.57 -13.72
N ILE A 138 13.48 -13.23 -12.47
CA ILE A 138 14.83 -13.41 -11.90
C ILE A 138 15.29 -14.88 -11.94
N ASP A 139 14.37 -15.82 -12.00
CA ASP A 139 14.66 -17.26 -12.07
C ASP A 139 14.76 -17.78 -13.51
N LEU A 140 14.48 -16.93 -14.49
CA LEU A 140 14.46 -17.29 -15.90
C LEU A 140 15.72 -16.76 -16.58
N PRO A 141 16.68 -17.63 -16.96
CA PRO A 141 17.93 -17.21 -17.59
C PRO A 141 17.70 -16.27 -18.78
N GLY A 142 18.33 -15.10 -18.75
CA GLY A 142 18.23 -14.07 -19.80
C GLY A 142 16.98 -13.19 -19.70
N ARG A 143 16.09 -13.39 -18.70
CA ARG A 143 14.90 -12.59 -18.49
C ARG A 143 14.89 -11.81 -17.17
N GLU A 144 16.03 -11.78 -16.46
CA GLU A 144 16.16 -11.15 -15.14
C GLU A 144 15.79 -9.66 -15.18
N ALA A 145 15.97 -9.01 -16.33
CA ALA A 145 15.62 -7.60 -16.52
C ALA A 145 14.10 -7.34 -16.53
N GLU A 146 13.30 -8.38 -16.77
CA GLU A 146 11.84 -8.32 -16.80
C GLU A 146 11.21 -8.50 -15.41
N GLU A 147 12.01 -8.86 -14.37
CA GLU A 147 11.49 -9.05 -13.00
C GLU A 147 10.71 -7.83 -12.53
N CYS A 148 9.47 -8.05 -12.10
CA CYS A 148 8.58 -6.99 -11.65
C CYS A 148 8.38 -6.94 -10.14
N PHE A 149 8.70 -8.01 -9.39
CA PHE A 149 8.59 -8.01 -7.94
C PHE A 149 9.85 -7.47 -7.28
N PRO A 150 9.76 -6.41 -6.44
CA PRO A 150 10.86 -6.00 -5.57
C PRO A 150 11.37 -7.17 -4.71
N GLU A 151 12.65 -7.18 -4.37
CA GLU A 151 13.25 -8.24 -3.56
C GLU A 151 12.52 -8.44 -2.24
N ALA A 152 12.19 -7.34 -1.54
CA ALA A 152 11.45 -7.40 -0.30
C ALA A 152 10.05 -8.02 -0.45
N LEU A 153 9.46 -8.03 -1.64
CA LEU A 153 8.19 -8.69 -1.91
C LEU A 153 8.37 -10.19 -2.14
N ARG A 154 9.52 -10.58 -2.76
CA ARG A 154 9.83 -11.97 -3.11
C ARG A 154 10.29 -12.83 -1.94
N LEU A 155 10.84 -12.23 -0.88
CA LEU A 155 11.45 -12.92 0.25
C LEU A 155 10.69 -12.64 1.55
N ARG A 156 10.63 -13.63 2.45
CA ARG A 156 10.00 -13.50 3.75
C ARG A 156 10.88 -12.73 4.74
N MET A 157 10.22 -12.02 5.68
CA MET A 157 10.88 -11.37 6.80
C MET A 157 11.17 -12.39 7.91
N GLY A 158 12.38 -12.42 8.44
CA GLY A 158 12.75 -13.18 9.60
C GLY A 158 12.38 -12.47 10.92
N ALA A 159 12.47 -13.19 12.02
CA ALA A 159 12.20 -12.64 13.36
C ALA A 159 13.19 -11.54 13.77
N ASP A 160 14.37 -11.50 13.14
CA ASP A 160 15.40 -10.48 13.32
C ASP A 160 15.15 -9.19 12.53
N GLY A 161 14.03 -9.13 11.75
CA GLY A 161 13.69 -8.00 10.91
C GLY A 161 14.51 -7.89 9.63
N GLN A 162 15.21 -8.96 9.24
CA GLN A 162 15.95 -9.08 7.98
C GLN A 162 15.23 -10.01 7.00
N LEU A 163 15.49 -9.85 5.71
CA LEU A 163 14.99 -10.78 4.71
C LEU A 163 15.70 -12.14 4.85
N THR A 164 14.94 -13.19 4.76
CA THR A 164 15.43 -14.57 4.73
C THR A 164 15.62 -15.04 3.28
N ALA A 165 16.25 -16.19 3.08
CA ALA A 165 16.29 -16.85 1.77
C ALA A 165 14.97 -17.54 1.39
N THR A 166 13.98 -17.54 2.30
CA THR A 166 12.68 -18.19 2.07
C THR A 166 11.82 -17.31 1.17
N ARG A 167 11.29 -17.90 0.10
CA ARG A 167 10.37 -17.21 -0.81
C ARG A 167 9.05 -16.87 -0.13
N SER A 168 8.57 -15.70 -0.44
CA SER A 168 7.20 -15.27 -0.18
C SER A 168 6.31 -15.65 -1.37
N GLU A 169 5.01 -15.76 -1.16
CA GLU A 169 4.02 -15.92 -2.22
C GLU A 169 3.12 -14.68 -2.22
N PRO A 170 3.49 -13.61 -2.95
CA PRO A 170 2.71 -12.38 -2.96
C PRO A 170 1.31 -12.61 -3.53
N ILE A 171 0.28 -12.12 -2.85
CA ILE A 171 -1.06 -12.04 -3.42
C ILE A 171 -1.05 -10.91 -4.45
N ALA A 172 -1.25 -11.25 -5.72
CA ALA A 172 -1.14 -10.31 -6.82
C ALA A 172 -2.38 -10.31 -7.71
N ALA A 173 -2.79 -9.12 -8.15
CA ALA A 173 -3.69 -8.92 -9.27
C ALA A 173 -2.86 -8.56 -10.51
N ASP A 174 -3.16 -9.16 -11.65
CA ASP A 174 -2.50 -8.89 -12.92
C ASP A 174 -3.41 -8.06 -13.82
N VAL A 175 -3.00 -6.84 -14.14
CA VAL A 175 -3.75 -5.90 -15.00
C VAL A 175 -3.03 -5.63 -16.31
N ARG A 176 -2.03 -6.42 -16.64
CA ARG A 176 -1.34 -6.33 -17.94
C ARG A 176 -2.30 -6.66 -19.08
N PRO A 177 -2.18 -5.99 -20.24
CA PRO A 177 -3.01 -6.33 -21.41
C PRO A 177 -2.88 -7.80 -21.81
N GLY A 178 -4.01 -8.49 -21.98
CA GLY A 178 -4.07 -9.88 -22.45
C GLY A 178 -3.85 -10.95 -21.36
N LYS A 179 -3.89 -10.57 -20.10
CA LYS A 179 -3.85 -11.49 -18.95
C LYS A 179 -5.21 -11.61 -18.28
#